data_9f4a7edda1ad5b6fece26711a9e29de2
#
_entry.id   9f4a7edda1ad5b6fece26711a9e29de2
#
_cell.length_a   1.000
_cell.length_b   1.000
_cell.length_c   1.000
_cell.angle_alpha   90.00
_cell.angle_beta   90.00
_cell.angle_gamma   90.00
#
_symmetry.space_group_name_H-M   'P 1'
#
loop_
_entity.id
_entity.type
_entity.pdbx_description
1 polymer ?
#
loop_
_entity_poly.entity_id
_entity_poly.type
_entity_poly.pdbx_seq_one_letter_code
_entity_poly.pdbx_strand_id
1 'polypeptide(L)'
;MSTQKIKEHRQFYMNGVWTDPVSDDSIDVLNPATEEVVARISAGTTEDVTRAVVSARKAFNSFSQTSKQERVELLTEVRNLYKKRFNDIAEAIREEMGAPGHLAFGAQTAVGLGDLKTAIRVLEQFEFEQQR
;
A
#
# COMPACT_ATOMS: atom_id res chain seq x y z
N MET A 1 -29.81 -14.45 -5.66
CA MET A 1 -28.51 -14.37 -4.96
C MET A 1 -27.50 -13.91 -5.97
N SER A 2 -26.99 -12.69 -5.87
CA SER A 2 -25.93 -12.19 -6.75
C SER A 2 -24.63 -12.87 -6.32
N THR A 3 -24.09 -13.73 -7.15
CA THR A 3 -22.78 -14.34 -6.90
C THR A 3 -21.73 -13.24 -7.09
N GLN A 4 -21.30 -12.61 -5.99
CA GLN A 4 -20.22 -11.63 -6.05
C GLN A 4 -18.96 -12.32 -6.58
N LYS A 5 -18.40 -11.80 -7.65
CA LYS A 5 -17.19 -12.37 -8.25
C LYS A 5 -16.01 -12.09 -7.32
N ILE A 6 -15.37 -13.15 -6.82
CA ILE A 6 -14.16 -13.05 -6.00
C ILE A 6 -13.05 -12.35 -6.80
N LYS A 7 -12.45 -11.32 -6.22
CA LYS A 7 -11.35 -10.57 -6.84
C LYS A 7 -10.05 -11.36 -6.66
N GLU A 8 -9.27 -11.50 -7.73
CA GLU A 8 -7.97 -12.21 -7.69
C GLU A 8 -6.83 -11.20 -7.78
N HIS A 9 -6.02 -11.12 -6.73
CA HIS A 9 -4.83 -10.27 -6.63
C HIS A 9 -3.60 -11.16 -6.40
N ARG A 10 -3.16 -11.87 -7.45
CA ARG A 10 -2.15 -12.93 -7.35
C ARG A 10 -0.73 -12.45 -7.51
N GLN A 11 -0.50 -11.29 -8.09
CA GLN A 11 0.84 -10.80 -8.39
C GLN A 11 1.39 -9.90 -7.28
N PHE A 12 2.71 -9.92 -7.11
CA PHE A 12 3.46 -8.99 -6.29
C PHE A 12 4.01 -7.86 -7.14
N TYR A 13 4.01 -6.64 -6.63
CA TYR A 13 4.65 -5.51 -7.30
C TYR A 13 6.09 -5.39 -6.82
N MET A 14 7.04 -5.78 -7.68
CA MET A 14 8.47 -5.76 -7.37
C MET A 14 9.25 -5.12 -8.51
N ASN A 15 10.23 -4.29 -8.20
CA ASN A 15 11.09 -3.61 -9.19
C ASN A 15 10.31 -2.85 -10.28
N GLY A 16 9.19 -2.24 -9.93
CA GLY A 16 8.36 -1.47 -10.87
C GLY A 16 7.44 -2.29 -11.77
N VAL A 17 7.36 -3.61 -11.58
CA VAL A 17 6.52 -4.51 -12.40
C VAL A 17 5.71 -5.48 -11.54
N TRP A 18 4.56 -5.91 -12.06
CA TRP A 18 3.79 -6.99 -11.49
C TRP A 18 4.43 -8.33 -11.82
N THR A 19 4.70 -9.14 -10.79
CA THR A 19 5.46 -10.40 -10.88
C THR A 19 4.64 -11.53 -10.29
N ASP A 20 4.59 -12.66 -10.99
CA ASP A 20 3.90 -13.84 -10.52
C ASP A 20 4.61 -14.45 -9.29
N PRO A 21 3.85 -15.00 -8.33
CA PRO A 21 4.39 -15.70 -7.18
C PRO A 21 5.13 -16.98 -7.59
N VAL A 22 5.99 -17.49 -6.71
CA VAL A 22 6.68 -18.77 -6.91
C VAL A 22 5.74 -19.97 -6.71
N SER A 23 4.77 -19.81 -5.78
CA SER A 23 3.76 -20.82 -5.47
C SER A 23 2.36 -20.35 -5.89
N ASP A 24 1.50 -21.33 -6.22
CA ASP A 24 0.07 -21.09 -6.47
C ASP A 24 -0.77 -20.99 -5.19
N ASP A 25 -0.15 -21.13 -4.02
CA ASP A 25 -0.84 -21.00 -2.74
C ASP A 25 -1.48 -19.63 -2.58
N SER A 26 -2.65 -19.60 -1.94
CA SER A 26 -3.42 -18.37 -1.76
C SER A 26 -4.01 -18.25 -0.37
N ILE A 27 -4.31 -17.02 -0.01
CA ILE A 27 -5.00 -16.62 1.21
C ILE A 27 -6.32 -15.98 0.82
N ASP A 28 -7.41 -16.47 1.37
CA ASP A 28 -8.73 -15.85 1.21
C ASP A 28 -8.83 -14.59 2.07
N VAL A 29 -9.31 -13.50 1.47
CA VAL A 29 -9.64 -12.25 2.17
C VAL A 29 -11.12 -12.29 2.50
N LEU A 30 -11.42 -12.32 3.79
CA LEU A 30 -12.78 -12.38 4.31
C LEU A 30 -13.28 -10.98 4.66
N ASN A 31 -14.52 -10.66 4.30
CA ASN A 31 -15.22 -9.52 4.86
C ASN A 31 -15.75 -9.92 6.24
N PRO A 32 -15.28 -9.35 7.35
CA PRO A 32 -15.66 -9.77 8.69
C PRO A 32 -17.11 -9.41 9.06
N ALA A 33 -17.77 -8.54 8.31
CA ALA A 33 -19.19 -8.21 8.54
C ALA A 33 -20.15 -9.20 7.87
N THR A 34 -19.74 -9.85 6.78
CA THR A 34 -20.58 -10.82 6.05
C THR A 34 -20.05 -12.24 6.14
N GLU A 35 -18.80 -12.43 6.62
CA GLU A 35 -18.07 -13.70 6.67
C GLU A 35 -17.87 -14.35 5.28
N GLU A 36 -18.01 -13.56 4.21
CA GLU A 36 -17.84 -13.99 2.83
C GLU A 36 -16.43 -13.72 2.32
N VAL A 37 -15.91 -14.58 1.45
CA VAL A 37 -14.65 -14.36 0.73
C VAL A 37 -14.88 -13.29 -0.35
N VAL A 38 -14.19 -12.15 -0.23
CA VAL A 38 -14.30 -11.02 -1.17
C VAL A 38 -13.14 -10.97 -2.17
N ALA A 39 -11.97 -11.48 -1.76
CA ALA A 39 -10.79 -11.52 -2.63
C ALA A 39 -9.88 -12.71 -2.29
N ARG A 40 -8.90 -12.97 -3.17
CA ARG A 40 -7.78 -13.88 -2.94
C ARG A 40 -6.47 -13.19 -3.26
N ILE A 41 -5.49 -13.40 -2.39
CA ILE A 41 -4.11 -12.94 -2.59
C ILE A 41 -3.17 -14.13 -2.60
N SER A 42 -1.97 -13.98 -3.19
CA SER A 42 -0.95 -15.02 -3.14
C SER A 42 -0.35 -15.15 -1.74
N ALA A 43 -0.14 -16.37 -1.28
CA ALA A 43 0.70 -16.65 -0.13
C ALA A 43 2.16 -16.60 -0.59
N GLY A 44 2.89 -15.54 -0.17
CA GLY A 44 4.29 -15.36 -0.56
C GLY A 44 5.20 -16.41 0.10
N THR A 45 6.12 -16.94 -0.68
CA THR A 45 7.15 -17.87 -0.21
C THR A 45 8.40 -17.13 0.29
N THR A 46 9.31 -17.85 0.96
CA THR A 46 10.63 -17.31 1.34
C THR A 46 11.41 -16.83 0.10
N GLU A 47 11.23 -17.49 -1.04
CA GLU A 47 11.89 -17.09 -2.29
C GLU A 47 11.31 -15.75 -2.81
N ASP A 48 9.99 -15.55 -2.76
CA ASP A 48 9.37 -14.28 -3.13
C ASP A 48 9.88 -13.13 -2.26
N VAL A 49 9.98 -13.35 -0.95
CA VAL A 49 10.56 -12.37 0.00
C VAL A 49 12.01 -12.07 -0.36
N THR A 50 12.82 -13.10 -0.66
CA THR A 50 14.23 -12.93 -1.05
C THR A 50 14.35 -12.09 -2.32
N ARG A 51 13.55 -12.38 -3.35
CA ARG A 51 13.49 -11.60 -4.62
C ARG A 51 13.13 -10.13 -4.35
N ALA A 52 12.13 -9.89 -3.50
CA ALA A 52 11.71 -8.54 -3.13
C ALA A 52 12.83 -7.77 -2.39
N VAL A 53 13.51 -8.42 -1.43
CA VAL A 53 14.63 -7.83 -0.68
C VAL A 53 15.82 -7.52 -1.59
N VAL A 54 16.19 -8.42 -2.50
CA VAL A 54 17.27 -8.21 -3.48
C VAL A 54 16.94 -7.00 -4.36
N SER A 55 15.70 -6.90 -4.84
CA SER A 55 15.22 -5.76 -5.63
C SER A 55 15.32 -4.45 -4.85
N ALA A 56 14.85 -4.43 -3.60
CA ALA A 56 14.92 -3.25 -2.75
C ALA A 56 16.38 -2.83 -2.45
N ARG A 57 17.28 -3.79 -2.19
CA ARG A 57 18.71 -3.53 -2.00
C ARG A 57 19.36 -2.91 -3.22
N LYS A 58 19.02 -3.37 -4.42
CA LYS A 58 19.51 -2.78 -5.66
C LYS A 58 19.03 -1.34 -5.83
N ALA A 59 17.77 -1.06 -5.55
CA ALA A 59 17.19 0.27 -5.65
C ALA A 59 17.78 1.24 -4.60
N PHE A 60 18.22 0.75 -3.45
CA PHE A 60 18.81 1.56 -2.38
C PHE A 60 20.00 2.37 -2.85
N ASN A 61 20.85 1.84 -3.74
CA ASN A 61 22.06 2.53 -4.22
C ASN A 61 21.77 3.90 -4.85
N SER A 62 20.69 4.02 -5.61
CA SER A 62 20.26 5.30 -6.19
C SER A 62 19.32 6.07 -5.27
N PHE A 63 18.35 5.39 -4.66
CA PHE A 63 17.36 6.05 -3.82
C PHE A 63 17.96 6.70 -2.56
N SER A 64 19.03 6.10 -1.98
CA SER A 64 19.73 6.66 -0.83
C SER A 64 20.39 8.01 -1.12
N GLN A 65 20.69 8.30 -2.40
CA GLN A 65 21.31 9.55 -2.83
C GLN A 65 20.30 10.66 -3.15
N THR A 66 19.00 10.37 -3.07
CA THR A 66 17.99 11.41 -3.31
C THR A 66 18.04 12.48 -2.23
N SER A 67 17.89 13.73 -2.65
CA SER A 67 17.80 14.88 -1.76
C SER A 67 16.52 14.87 -0.91
N LYS A 68 16.52 15.65 0.16
CA LYS A 68 15.32 15.89 0.97
C LYS A 68 14.18 16.43 0.11
N GLN A 69 14.48 17.36 -0.81
CA GLN A 69 13.48 17.96 -1.69
C GLN A 69 12.85 16.93 -2.63
N GLU A 70 13.61 16.06 -3.28
CA GLU A 70 13.09 15.00 -4.15
C GLU A 70 12.16 14.04 -3.38
N ARG A 71 12.47 13.74 -2.11
CA ARG A 71 11.62 12.91 -1.27
C ARG A 71 10.31 13.62 -0.88
N VAL A 72 10.36 14.93 -0.62
CA VAL A 72 9.16 15.75 -0.36
C VAL A 72 8.25 15.78 -1.59
N GLU A 73 8.83 15.96 -2.78
CA GLU A 73 8.10 15.95 -4.05
C GLU A 73 7.44 14.59 -4.31
N LEU A 74 8.17 13.49 -4.10
CA LEU A 74 7.64 12.13 -4.20
C LEU A 74 6.45 11.91 -3.27
N LEU A 75 6.58 12.24 -1.97
CA LEU A 75 5.49 12.08 -1.00
C LEU A 75 4.29 12.99 -1.33
N THR A 76 4.56 14.18 -1.88
CA THR A 76 3.51 15.08 -2.32
C THR A 76 2.71 14.49 -3.48
N GLU A 77 3.38 13.86 -4.44
CA GLU A 77 2.70 13.19 -5.55
C GLU A 77 1.92 11.96 -5.06
N VAL A 78 2.49 11.15 -4.16
CA VAL A 78 1.76 10.04 -3.51
C VAL A 78 0.47 10.56 -2.84
N ARG A 79 0.55 11.67 -2.08
CA ARG A 79 -0.63 12.29 -1.46
C ARG A 79 -1.65 12.74 -2.50
N ASN A 80 -1.24 13.32 -3.62
CA ASN A 80 -2.12 13.76 -4.69
C ASN A 80 -2.84 12.57 -5.35
N LEU A 81 -2.12 11.48 -5.61
CA LEU A 81 -2.68 10.24 -6.14
C LEU A 81 -3.64 9.58 -5.15
N TYR A 82 -3.29 9.59 -3.85
CA TYR A 82 -4.18 9.11 -2.80
C TYR A 82 -5.52 9.87 -2.79
N LYS A 83 -5.48 11.20 -2.91
CA LYS A 83 -6.70 12.03 -3.01
C LYS A 83 -7.55 11.66 -4.22
N LYS A 84 -6.93 11.44 -5.38
CA LYS A 84 -7.64 11.04 -6.61
C LYS A 84 -8.31 9.68 -6.45
N ARG A 85 -7.71 8.78 -5.68
CA ARG A 85 -8.21 7.42 -5.45
C ARG A 85 -8.88 7.24 -4.09
N PHE A 86 -9.28 8.33 -3.44
CA PHE A 86 -9.85 8.30 -2.09
C PHE A 86 -11.05 7.33 -1.98
N ASN A 87 -11.97 7.38 -2.93
CA ASN A 87 -13.14 6.51 -2.93
C ASN A 87 -12.78 5.04 -3.18
N ASP A 88 -11.80 4.75 -4.03
CA ASP A 88 -11.35 3.37 -4.28
C ASP A 88 -10.77 2.76 -3.00
N ILE A 89 -9.98 3.55 -2.26
CA ILE A 89 -9.38 3.12 -1.00
C ILE A 89 -10.46 2.93 0.08
N ALA A 90 -11.42 3.84 0.16
CA ALA A 90 -12.54 3.74 1.10
C ALA A 90 -13.39 2.49 0.84
N GLU A 91 -13.62 2.16 -0.43
CA GLU A 91 -14.37 0.96 -0.81
C GLU A 91 -13.61 -0.32 -0.46
N ALA A 92 -12.29 -0.35 -0.70
CA ALA A 92 -11.44 -1.48 -0.29
C ALA A 92 -11.49 -1.68 1.24
N ILE A 93 -11.37 -0.61 2.02
CA ILE A 93 -11.50 -0.67 3.49
C ILE A 93 -12.87 -1.21 3.90
N ARG A 94 -13.94 -0.76 3.25
CA ARG A 94 -15.29 -1.23 3.54
C ARG A 94 -15.44 -2.73 3.27
N GLU A 95 -14.90 -3.22 2.16
CA GLU A 95 -14.98 -4.63 1.78
C GLU A 95 -14.09 -5.53 2.64
N GLU A 96 -12.85 -5.13 2.90
CA GLU A 96 -11.86 -5.98 3.58
C GLU A 96 -11.96 -5.95 5.11
N MET A 97 -12.37 -4.81 5.68
CA MET A 97 -12.51 -4.63 7.12
C MET A 97 -13.96 -4.75 7.60
N GLY A 98 -14.93 -4.85 6.69
CA GLY A 98 -16.36 -4.85 7.04
C GLY A 98 -16.81 -3.54 7.70
N ALA A 99 -16.06 -2.44 7.48
CA ALA A 99 -16.32 -1.17 8.15
C ALA A 99 -17.63 -0.53 7.66
N PRO A 100 -18.43 0.07 8.57
CA PRO A 100 -19.56 0.90 8.16
C PRO A 100 -19.13 1.99 7.18
N GLY A 101 -19.92 2.23 6.12
CA GLY A 101 -19.58 3.14 5.04
C GLY A 101 -19.14 4.54 5.53
N HIS A 102 -19.84 5.13 6.49
CA HIS A 102 -19.49 6.44 7.04
C HIS A 102 -18.11 6.48 7.73
N LEU A 103 -17.64 5.35 8.30
CA LEU A 103 -16.30 5.24 8.87
C LEU A 103 -15.25 5.04 7.78
N ALA A 104 -15.49 4.15 6.82
CA ALA A 104 -14.56 3.90 5.72
C ALA A 104 -14.32 5.15 4.87
N PHE A 105 -15.40 5.81 4.40
CA PHE A 105 -15.33 7.03 3.57
C PHE A 105 -15.01 8.31 4.36
N GLY A 106 -15.22 8.32 5.65
CA GLY A 106 -14.91 9.47 6.52
C GLY A 106 -13.55 9.33 7.18
N ALA A 107 -13.55 8.69 8.36
CA ALA A 107 -12.38 8.69 9.23
C ALA A 107 -11.22 7.83 8.70
N GLN A 108 -11.46 6.56 8.36
CA GLN A 108 -10.37 5.61 8.07
C GLN A 108 -9.54 6.01 6.85
N THR A 109 -10.19 6.35 5.74
CA THR A 109 -9.46 6.82 4.54
C THR A 109 -8.81 8.18 4.77
N ALA A 110 -9.40 9.06 5.57
CA ALA A 110 -8.84 10.37 5.88
C ALA A 110 -7.55 10.28 6.73
N VAL A 111 -7.38 9.26 7.57
CA VAL A 111 -6.14 9.03 8.35
C VAL A 111 -4.93 8.95 7.43
N GLY A 112 -4.97 8.17 6.35
CA GLY A 112 -3.86 8.06 5.42
C GLY A 112 -3.43 9.39 4.78
N LEU A 113 -4.40 10.28 4.48
CA LEU A 113 -4.08 11.65 4.02
C LEU A 113 -3.44 12.49 5.12
N GLY A 114 -3.90 12.33 6.37
CA GLY A 114 -3.34 13.01 7.54
C GLY A 114 -1.90 12.60 7.79
N ASP A 115 -1.61 11.30 7.70
CA ASP A 115 -0.28 10.74 7.89
C ASP A 115 0.69 11.22 6.80
N LEU A 116 0.27 11.18 5.52
CA LEU A 116 1.07 11.71 4.41
C LEU A 116 1.37 13.20 4.59
N LYS A 117 0.39 14.01 5.01
CA LYS A 117 0.60 15.43 5.30
C LYS A 117 1.60 15.62 6.43
N THR A 118 1.49 14.83 7.50
CA THR A 118 2.39 14.89 8.64
C THR A 118 3.80 14.47 8.26
N ALA A 119 3.94 13.37 7.51
CA ALA A 119 5.24 12.89 7.02
C ALA A 119 5.96 13.94 6.16
N ILE A 120 5.25 14.60 5.24
CA ILE A 120 5.80 15.68 4.40
C ILE A 120 6.30 16.82 5.28
N ARG A 121 5.46 17.33 6.21
CA ARG A 121 5.81 18.43 7.11
C ARG A 121 7.03 18.09 7.98
N VAL A 122 7.09 16.87 8.52
CA VAL A 122 8.22 16.43 9.33
C VAL A 122 9.49 16.35 8.48
N LEU A 123 9.39 15.78 7.26
CA LEU A 123 10.54 15.66 6.35
C LEU A 123 11.12 17.02 5.94
N GLU A 124 10.27 18.02 5.67
CA GLU A 124 10.70 19.39 5.35
C GLU A 124 11.58 20.01 6.44
N GLN A 125 11.29 19.69 7.72
CA GLN A 125 11.99 20.24 8.89
C GLN A 125 13.11 19.33 9.42
N PHE A 126 13.20 18.08 8.93
CA PHE A 126 14.13 17.10 9.48
C PHE A 126 15.57 17.38 9.06
N GLU A 127 16.47 17.44 10.04
CA GLU A 127 17.91 17.57 9.84
C GLU A 127 18.54 16.18 9.85
N PHE A 128 19.00 15.71 8.66
CA PHE A 128 19.63 14.40 8.50
C PHE A 128 21.07 14.36 9.06
N GLU A 129 21.72 15.50 9.15
CA GLU A 129 23.08 15.65 9.68
C GLU A 129 23.06 16.53 10.91
N GLN A 130 23.58 16.02 12.01
CA GLN A 130 23.76 16.78 13.26
C GLN A 130 25.24 16.77 13.63
N GLN A 131 25.87 17.91 13.75
CA GLN A 131 27.20 18.05 14.36
C GLN A 131 27.06 17.98 15.87
N ARG A 132 27.80 17.03 16.48
CA ARG A 132 27.99 16.96 17.94
C ARG A 132 29.32 17.59 18.32
#